data_ea5911e7c3f7dba3ac5ff7214309a113
#
_entry.id   ea5911e7c3f7dba3ac5ff7214309a113
#
_cell.length_a   1.000
_cell.length_b   1.000
_cell.length_c   1.000
_cell.angle_alpha   90.00
_cell.angle_beta   90.00
_cell.angle_gamma   90.00
#
_symmetry.space_group_name_H-M   'P 1'
#
loop_
_entity.id
_entity.type
_entity.pdbx_description
1 polymer ?
#
loop_
_entity_poly.entity_id
_entity_poly.type
_entity_poly.pdbx_seq_one_letter_code
_entity_poly.pdbx_strand_id
1 'polypeptide(L)'
;MSGKRRVAVAGAGVSGLACAYFLKQKAAAAGTEIELRVFEKENRLGGTILTEEREGFVIEGGPDCFLSEKPWARELAQKLGMADRVEGTNEANKGTFILSGGRLHQLPEGIYLMVPTMIRPLLRSSLLSWPAKLRMGLDLFIPPRADGREETLAEFVTRRLGREALEKIAEPLVAGVHAGIPETMSLRASFPRFQKLEDEHGSLIRGMLAARAGRRKTPAPGANSTHTMFLTVREGLGGLIAELSKTFAAEEIVTGDSVTAVRASGAGEYLLTLSSGKSHSAQTLVLASPSYVSARLLSELDPDLARELEAIPYVSTATVSLAFREQDLPRLQGFGLVVPRTEGRRIMAATWTSRKFYNRSPQGFSLIRCFIGGANHPELIEMDDEAMTRMALEELHHIVLLHADPLFARVFRWPRSMPQTVVGHESRMTRIQERLKSHPGLFLTGGAYYGLGIPDCVHQGELVAEQIIESGII
;
A
#
# COMPACT_ATOMS: atom_id res chain seq x y z
N MET A 1 0.97 -37.66 -24.68
CA MET A 1 -0.01 -36.95 -23.85
C MET A 1 0.79 -35.89 -23.08
N SER A 2 0.68 -34.64 -23.45
CA SER A 2 1.31 -33.56 -22.67
C SER A 2 0.57 -33.48 -21.32
N GLY A 3 1.24 -33.86 -20.23
CA GLY A 3 0.65 -33.73 -18.89
C GLY A 3 0.35 -32.25 -18.58
N LYS A 4 -0.62 -32.01 -17.70
CA LYS A 4 -0.93 -30.65 -17.21
C LYS A 4 0.35 -29.99 -16.70
N ARG A 5 0.55 -28.72 -17.03
CA ARG A 5 1.68 -27.93 -16.54
C ARG A 5 1.46 -27.57 -15.07
N ARG A 6 2.41 -27.93 -14.22
CA ARG A 6 2.34 -27.68 -12.76
C ARG A 6 2.85 -26.30 -12.43
N VAL A 7 1.99 -25.52 -11.80
CA VAL A 7 2.29 -24.14 -11.36
C VAL A 7 2.10 -24.04 -9.85
N ALA A 8 3.12 -23.53 -9.16
CA ALA A 8 3.07 -23.25 -7.74
C ALA A 8 3.16 -21.74 -7.48
N VAL A 9 2.33 -21.24 -6.58
CA VAL A 9 2.39 -19.86 -6.08
C VAL A 9 2.66 -19.91 -4.57
N ALA A 10 3.75 -19.34 -4.11
CA ALA A 10 4.10 -19.26 -2.69
C ALA A 10 3.70 -17.91 -2.10
N GLY A 11 2.63 -17.89 -1.32
CA GLY A 11 1.99 -16.73 -0.70
C GLY A 11 0.63 -16.42 -1.30
N ALA A 12 -0.42 -16.42 -0.45
CA ALA A 12 -1.80 -16.09 -0.82
C ALA A 12 -2.22 -14.70 -0.34
N GLY A 13 -1.30 -13.73 -0.37
CA GLY A 13 -1.63 -12.31 -0.33
C GLY A 13 -2.29 -11.87 -1.64
N VAL A 14 -2.77 -10.62 -1.70
CA VAL A 14 -3.48 -10.10 -2.88
C VAL A 14 -2.69 -10.27 -4.19
N SER A 15 -1.35 -10.13 -4.17
CA SER A 15 -0.50 -10.30 -5.35
C SER A 15 -0.48 -11.75 -5.85
N GLY A 16 -0.31 -12.71 -4.93
CA GLY A 16 -0.28 -14.13 -5.29
C GLY A 16 -1.64 -14.64 -5.77
N LEU A 17 -2.72 -14.26 -5.08
CA LEU A 17 -4.08 -14.62 -5.49
C LEU A 17 -4.46 -13.99 -6.83
N ALA A 18 -4.11 -12.71 -7.07
CA ALA A 18 -4.35 -12.06 -8.35
C ALA A 18 -3.56 -12.74 -9.48
N CYS A 19 -2.27 -13.05 -9.25
CA CYS A 19 -1.46 -13.78 -10.22
C CYS A 19 -2.08 -15.15 -10.54
N ALA A 20 -2.45 -15.93 -9.56
CA ALA A 20 -3.09 -17.23 -9.72
C ALA A 20 -4.42 -17.12 -10.49
N TYR A 21 -5.25 -16.11 -10.16
CA TYR A 21 -6.52 -15.85 -10.85
C TYR A 21 -6.31 -15.52 -12.33
N PHE A 22 -5.47 -14.54 -12.64
CA PHE A 22 -5.21 -14.13 -14.02
C PHE A 22 -4.54 -15.23 -14.81
N LEU A 23 -3.67 -16.02 -14.20
CA LEU A 23 -3.03 -17.16 -14.84
C LEU A 23 -4.06 -18.22 -15.25
N LYS A 24 -5.02 -18.56 -14.37
CA LYS A 24 -6.14 -19.46 -14.73
C LYS A 24 -6.94 -18.93 -15.91
N GLN A 25 -7.29 -17.63 -15.88
CA GLN A 25 -8.06 -17.01 -16.96
C GLN A 25 -7.31 -17.04 -18.31
N LYS A 26 -6.04 -16.67 -18.29
CA LYS A 26 -5.20 -16.59 -19.49
C LYS A 26 -4.85 -17.98 -20.03
N ALA A 27 -4.54 -18.96 -19.17
CA ALA A 27 -4.32 -20.36 -19.57
C ALA A 27 -5.56 -20.96 -20.24
N ALA A 28 -6.74 -20.76 -19.65
CA ALA A 28 -8.00 -21.20 -20.24
C ALA A 28 -8.26 -20.55 -21.62
N ALA A 29 -8.01 -19.24 -21.75
CA ALA A 29 -8.13 -18.53 -23.02
C ALA A 29 -7.14 -19.03 -24.09
N ALA A 30 -5.95 -19.48 -23.68
CA ALA A 30 -4.93 -20.07 -24.56
C ALA A 30 -5.17 -21.57 -24.83
N GLY A 31 -6.21 -22.18 -24.25
CA GLY A 31 -6.47 -23.61 -24.38
C GLY A 31 -5.45 -24.52 -23.67
N THR A 32 -4.71 -23.97 -22.70
CA THR A 32 -3.68 -24.68 -21.94
C THR A 32 -4.25 -25.17 -20.60
N GLU A 33 -4.07 -26.43 -20.30
CA GLU A 33 -4.41 -26.99 -18.99
C GLU A 33 -3.25 -26.85 -18.01
N ILE A 34 -3.55 -26.26 -16.85
CA ILE A 34 -2.58 -26.11 -15.76
C ILE A 34 -3.06 -26.85 -14.50
N GLU A 35 -2.11 -27.35 -13.72
CA GLU A 35 -2.32 -27.80 -12.33
C GLU A 35 -1.77 -26.74 -11.41
N LEU A 36 -2.64 -25.93 -10.83
CA LEU A 36 -2.29 -24.81 -9.96
C LEU A 36 -2.32 -25.21 -8.48
N ARG A 37 -1.31 -24.78 -7.73
CA ARG A 37 -1.29 -24.85 -6.26
C ARG A 37 -0.83 -23.51 -5.69
N VAL A 38 -1.60 -22.96 -4.76
CA VAL A 38 -1.25 -21.75 -3.99
C VAL A 38 -0.99 -22.16 -2.54
N PHE A 39 0.21 -21.90 -2.04
CA PHE A 39 0.63 -22.24 -0.67
C PHE A 39 0.63 -21.01 0.21
N GLU A 40 -0.01 -21.10 1.38
CA GLU A 40 -0.11 -20.02 2.36
C GLU A 40 0.27 -20.55 3.75
N LYS A 41 1.14 -19.80 4.45
CA LYS A 41 1.61 -20.17 5.79
C LYS A 41 0.53 -20.04 6.87
N GLU A 42 -0.35 -19.06 6.72
CA GLU A 42 -1.44 -18.79 7.65
C GLU A 42 -2.68 -19.65 7.31
N ASN A 43 -3.58 -19.80 8.27
CA ASN A 43 -4.88 -20.44 8.02
C ASN A 43 -5.91 -19.51 7.34
N ARG A 44 -5.48 -18.35 6.89
CA ARG A 44 -6.29 -17.37 6.18
C ARG A 44 -5.58 -16.83 4.95
N LEU A 45 -6.36 -16.36 3.99
CA LEU A 45 -5.88 -15.70 2.77
C LEU A 45 -5.81 -14.17 2.95
N GLY A 46 -5.20 -13.49 1.99
CA GLY A 46 -5.21 -12.02 1.88
C GLY A 46 -3.93 -11.34 2.39
N GLY A 47 -3.06 -12.04 3.10
CA GLY A 47 -1.81 -11.47 3.62
C GLY A 47 -2.09 -10.30 4.57
N THR A 48 -1.66 -9.07 4.21
CA THR A 48 -1.91 -7.86 5.01
C THR A 48 -3.33 -7.33 4.89
N ILE A 49 -4.13 -7.76 3.93
CA ILE A 49 -5.56 -7.45 3.87
C ILE A 49 -6.27 -8.33 4.90
N LEU A 50 -6.81 -7.71 5.92
CA LEU A 50 -7.52 -8.34 7.02
C LEU A 50 -8.66 -7.45 7.47
N THR A 51 -9.88 -7.94 7.34
CA THR A 51 -11.09 -7.32 7.88
C THR A 51 -11.65 -8.20 9.00
N GLU A 52 -11.94 -7.62 10.14
CA GLU A 52 -12.62 -8.25 11.28
C GLU A 52 -13.99 -7.61 11.47
N GLU A 53 -15.03 -8.41 11.58
CA GLU A 53 -16.35 -7.94 12.01
C GLU A 53 -16.52 -8.23 13.49
N ARG A 54 -16.88 -7.19 14.25
CA ARG A 54 -17.13 -7.31 15.68
C ARG A 54 -18.25 -6.37 16.12
N GLU A 55 -19.31 -6.92 16.68
CA GLU A 55 -20.44 -6.14 17.24
C GLU A 55 -21.03 -5.12 16.24
N GLY A 56 -21.05 -5.48 14.94
CA GLY A 56 -21.51 -4.62 13.85
C GLY A 56 -20.47 -3.58 13.36
N PHE A 57 -19.26 -3.57 13.93
CA PHE A 57 -18.15 -2.78 13.41
C PHE A 57 -17.39 -3.57 12.34
N VAL A 58 -16.97 -2.89 11.27
CA VAL A 58 -16.07 -3.42 10.24
C VAL A 58 -14.69 -2.82 10.46
N ILE A 59 -13.75 -3.64 10.92
CA ILE A 59 -12.42 -3.23 11.39
C ILE A 59 -11.36 -3.72 10.40
N GLU A 60 -10.66 -2.79 9.77
CA GLU A 60 -9.53 -3.13 8.92
C GLU A 60 -8.26 -3.27 9.75
N GLY A 61 -7.65 -4.44 9.74
CA GLY A 61 -6.37 -4.67 10.39
C GLY A 61 -5.19 -4.11 9.60
N GLY A 62 -5.24 -4.23 8.26
CA GLY A 62 -4.22 -3.76 7.32
C GLY A 62 -4.64 -2.50 6.54
N PRO A 63 -4.54 -2.46 5.20
CA PRO A 63 -5.06 -1.36 4.41
C PRO A 63 -6.57 -1.22 4.56
N ASP A 64 -7.10 0.02 4.50
CA ASP A 64 -8.54 0.32 4.57
C ASP A 64 -9.13 0.77 3.23
N CYS A 65 -8.28 1.07 2.25
CA CYS A 65 -8.68 1.58 0.95
C CYS A 65 -7.57 1.44 -0.07
N PHE A 66 -7.90 1.74 -1.32
CA PHE A 66 -6.95 1.84 -2.43
C PHE A 66 -7.22 3.08 -3.29
N LEU A 67 -6.21 3.51 -4.06
CA LEU A 67 -6.30 4.67 -4.93
C LEU A 67 -7.16 4.39 -6.15
N SER A 68 -8.16 5.26 -6.42
CA SER A 68 -9.03 5.16 -7.58
C SER A 68 -8.35 5.52 -8.91
N GLU A 69 -7.23 6.26 -8.86
CA GLU A 69 -6.46 6.66 -10.06
C GLU A 69 -5.84 5.45 -10.77
N LYS A 70 -5.54 4.38 -10.01
CA LYS A 70 -5.01 3.12 -10.54
C LYS A 70 -6.17 2.14 -10.72
N PRO A 71 -6.54 1.75 -11.94
CA PRO A 71 -7.81 1.07 -12.21
C PRO A 71 -7.84 -0.40 -11.77
N TRP A 72 -6.70 -1.05 -11.65
CA TRP A 72 -6.56 -2.51 -11.61
C TRP A 72 -7.32 -3.20 -10.47
N ALA A 73 -7.32 -2.65 -9.25
CA ALA A 73 -8.06 -3.24 -8.14
C ALA A 73 -9.59 -3.11 -8.35
N ARG A 74 -10.04 -1.99 -8.91
CA ARG A 74 -11.45 -1.78 -9.28
C ARG A 74 -11.86 -2.71 -10.41
N GLU A 75 -11.02 -2.88 -11.43
CA GLU A 75 -11.28 -3.80 -12.54
C GLU A 75 -11.32 -5.25 -12.07
N LEU A 76 -10.43 -5.65 -11.16
CA LEU A 76 -10.51 -6.97 -10.53
C LEU A 76 -11.85 -7.14 -9.79
N ALA A 77 -12.25 -6.17 -8.97
CA ALA A 77 -13.53 -6.21 -8.28
C ALA A 77 -14.72 -6.31 -9.27
N GLN A 78 -14.66 -5.61 -10.41
CA GLN A 78 -15.67 -5.73 -11.48
C GLN A 78 -15.69 -7.13 -12.09
N LYS A 79 -14.53 -7.71 -12.41
CA LYS A 79 -14.40 -9.08 -12.93
C LYS A 79 -14.94 -10.14 -11.95
N LEU A 80 -14.89 -9.84 -10.65
CA LEU A 80 -15.43 -10.69 -9.57
C LEU A 80 -16.93 -10.41 -9.27
N GLY A 81 -17.60 -9.56 -10.05
CA GLY A 81 -19.01 -9.22 -9.83
C GLY A 81 -19.29 -8.31 -8.64
N MET A 82 -18.30 -7.58 -8.15
CA MET A 82 -18.39 -6.72 -6.96
C MET A 82 -18.53 -5.22 -7.27
N ALA A 83 -18.88 -4.85 -8.51
CA ALA A 83 -18.89 -3.45 -8.94
C ALA A 83 -19.76 -2.53 -8.04
N ASP A 84 -20.89 -3.03 -7.55
CA ASP A 84 -21.84 -2.35 -6.67
C ASP A 84 -21.42 -2.33 -5.19
N ARG A 85 -20.39 -3.09 -4.82
CA ARG A 85 -19.83 -3.17 -3.46
C ARG A 85 -18.60 -2.27 -3.28
N VAL A 86 -18.05 -1.73 -4.38
CA VAL A 86 -16.95 -0.77 -4.33
C VAL A 86 -17.51 0.63 -4.06
N GLU A 87 -17.08 1.24 -2.98
CA GLU A 87 -17.57 2.53 -2.49
C GLU A 87 -16.43 3.55 -2.36
N GLY A 88 -16.76 4.82 -2.55
CA GLY A 88 -15.86 5.93 -2.31
C GLY A 88 -15.87 6.40 -0.85
N THR A 89 -15.09 7.45 -0.58
CA THR A 89 -15.10 8.14 0.71
C THR A 89 -16.38 8.97 0.91
N ASN A 90 -16.75 9.20 2.16
CA ASN A 90 -17.86 10.08 2.52
C ASN A 90 -17.46 11.56 2.33
N GLU A 91 -17.71 12.10 1.14
CA GLU A 91 -17.32 13.46 0.76
C GLU A 91 -17.95 14.57 1.62
N ALA A 92 -19.05 14.28 2.33
CA ALA A 92 -19.65 15.23 3.29
C ALA A 92 -18.70 15.53 4.47
N ASN A 93 -17.80 14.60 4.79
CA ASN A 93 -16.81 14.74 5.84
C ASN A 93 -15.40 15.01 5.31
N LYS A 94 -15.25 15.37 4.04
CA LYS A 94 -13.95 15.55 3.40
C LYS A 94 -13.01 16.48 4.16
N GLY A 95 -11.75 16.08 4.26
CA GLY A 95 -10.68 16.87 4.84
C GLY A 95 -9.68 16.00 5.59
N THR A 96 -8.41 16.35 5.48
CA THR A 96 -7.32 15.78 6.27
C THR A 96 -6.70 16.92 7.06
N PHE A 97 -6.34 16.65 8.31
CA PHE A 97 -5.71 17.62 9.18
C PHE A 97 -4.24 17.25 9.41
N ILE A 98 -3.42 18.26 9.64
CA ILE A 98 -2.02 18.13 9.99
C ILE A 98 -1.81 18.77 11.36
N LEU A 99 -1.20 18.05 12.27
CA LEU A 99 -0.77 18.60 13.54
C LEU A 99 0.44 19.49 13.30
N SER A 100 0.41 20.75 13.76
CA SER A 100 1.54 21.65 13.68
C SER A 100 1.51 22.67 14.81
N GLY A 101 2.58 22.72 15.60
CA GLY A 101 2.67 23.58 16.80
C GLY A 101 1.58 23.26 17.82
N GLY A 102 1.23 22.00 18.00
CA GLY A 102 0.19 21.55 18.93
C GLY A 102 -1.25 21.84 18.49
N ARG A 103 -1.48 22.30 17.25
CA ARG A 103 -2.80 22.61 16.71
C ARG A 103 -3.09 21.86 15.40
N LEU A 104 -4.34 21.55 15.16
CA LEU A 104 -4.77 20.93 13.91
C LEU A 104 -5.01 21.99 12.85
N HIS A 105 -4.34 21.85 11.72
CA HIS A 105 -4.48 22.67 10.53
C HIS A 105 -5.06 21.82 9.40
N GLN A 106 -6.12 22.30 8.77
CA GLN A 106 -6.64 21.61 7.60
C GLN A 106 -5.63 21.64 6.46
N LEU A 107 -5.36 20.49 5.83
CA LEU A 107 -4.57 20.42 4.62
C LEU A 107 -5.25 21.26 3.53
N PRO A 108 -4.55 22.22 2.91
CA PRO A 108 -5.16 23.07 1.89
C PRO A 108 -5.80 22.26 0.75
N GLU A 109 -6.99 22.66 0.33
CA GLU A 109 -7.60 22.09 -0.87
C GLU A 109 -6.68 22.25 -2.08
N GLY A 110 -6.70 21.22 -2.94
CA GLY A 110 -5.86 21.22 -4.13
C GLY A 110 -4.40 20.82 -3.86
N ILE A 111 -4.05 20.36 -2.68
CA ILE A 111 -2.81 19.59 -2.50
C ILE A 111 -3.07 18.20 -3.05
N TYR A 112 -2.38 17.87 -4.14
CA TYR A 112 -2.41 16.55 -4.74
C TYR A 112 -1.07 15.85 -4.48
N LEU A 113 -1.13 14.75 -3.74
CA LEU A 113 0.02 14.05 -3.17
C LEU A 113 0.87 14.94 -2.25
N MET A 114 1.56 15.95 -2.72
CA MET A 114 2.38 16.89 -1.92
C MET A 114 2.50 18.25 -2.62
N VAL A 115 1.97 18.36 -3.83
CA VAL A 115 2.13 19.54 -4.69
C VAL A 115 0.85 20.36 -4.74
N PRO A 116 0.92 21.68 -4.52
CA PRO A 116 -0.24 22.53 -4.62
C PRO A 116 -0.70 22.67 -6.08
N THR A 117 -1.97 22.34 -6.34
CA THR A 117 -2.64 22.56 -7.63
C THR A 117 -3.54 23.78 -7.62
N MET A 118 -3.73 24.39 -6.45
CA MET A 118 -4.58 25.57 -6.23
C MET A 118 -3.86 26.60 -5.38
N ILE A 119 -3.68 27.80 -5.91
CA ILE A 119 -2.93 28.87 -5.23
C ILE A 119 -3.76 29.49 -4.08
N ARG A 120 -5.05 29.78 -4.30
CA ARG A 120 -5.88 30.47 -3.30
C ARG A 120 -6.00 29.72 -1.97
N PRO A 121 -6.33 28.41 -1.93
CA PRO A 121 -6.36 27.66 -0.68
C PRO A 121 -4.99 27.62 0.02
N LEU A 122 -3.91 27.49 -0.74
CA LEU A 122 -2.55 27.50 -0.18
C LEU A 122 -2.25 28.84 0.52
N LEU A 123 -2.56 29.96 -0.12
CA LEU A 123 -2.33 31.30 0.45
C LEU A 123 -3.14 31.55 1.73
N ARG A 124 -4.35 31.01 1.83
CA ARG A 124 -5.25 31.14 2.99
C ARG A 124 -4.92 30.18 4.11
N SER A 125 -4.15 29.12 3.84
CA SER A 125 -3.81 28.12 4.86
C SER A 125 -2.94 28.70 5.95
N SER A 126 -3.24 28.34 7.21
CA SER A 126 -2.42 28.65 8.39
C SER A 126 -1.32 27.62 8.63
N LEU A 127 -1.26 26.54 7.87
CA LEU A 127 -0.28 25.45 8.03
C LEU A 127 1.15 25.91 7.70
N LEU A 128 1.29 26.71 6.64
CA LEU A 128 2.60 27.17 6.14
C LEU A 128 2.81 28.66 6.45
N SER A 129 4.04 28.99 6.80
CA SER A 129 4.47 30.38 6.95
C SER A 129 4.46 31.14 5.61
N TRP A 130 4.38 32.46 5.63
CA TRP A 130 4.47 33.29 4.42
C TRP A 130 5.79 33.09 3.65
N PRO A 131 6.97 33.04 4.33
CA PRO A 131 8.22 32.70 3.65
C PRO A 131 8.19 31.35 2.93
N ALA A 132 7.58 30.33 3.56
CA ALA A 132 7.43 29.00 2.93
C ALA A 132 6.54 29.05 1.69
N LYS A 133 5.43 29.77 1.72
CA LYS A 133 4.54 29.95 0.56
C LYS A 133 5.25 30.62 -0.62
N LEU A 134 6.05 31.67 -0.34
CA LEU A 134 6.89 32.34 -1.33
C LEU A 134 7.96 31.37 -1.87
N ARG A 135 8.62 30.63 -0.97
CA ARG A 135 9.63 29.62 -1.33
C ARG A 135 9.05 28.55 -2.25
N MET A 136 7.84 28.06 -1.99
CA MET A 136 7.15 27.10 -2.87
C MET A 136 6.90 27.71 -4.26
N GLY A 137 6.55 29.00 -4.35
CA GLY A 137 6.36 29.70 -5.62
C GLY A 137 7.62 29.76 -6.48
N LEU A 138 8.82 29.71 -5.87
CA LEU A 138 10.10 29.71 -6.60
C LEU A 138 10.30 28.44 -7.44
N ASP A 139 9.50 27.36 -7.25
CA ASP A 139 9.52 26.19 -8.13
C ASP A 139 9.36 26.55 -9.62
N LEU A 140 8.65 27.63 -9.90
CA LEU A 140 8.46 28.12 -11.27
C LEU A 140 9.77 28.54 -11.97
N PHE A 141 10.81 28.84 -11.21
CA PHE A 141 12.09 29.40 -11.68
C PHE A 141 13.28 28.47 -11.44
N ILE A 142 13.12 27.41 -10.64
CA ILE A 142 14.18 26.43 -10.37
C ILE A 142 14.33 25.51 -11.57
N PRO A 143 15.53 25.42 -12.19
CA PRO A 143 15.74 24.53 -13.33
C PRO A 143 15.61 23.05 -12.95
N PRO A 144 15.26 22.18 -13.89
CA PRO A 144 15.37 20.74 -13.71
C PRO A 144 16.78 20.32 -13.34
N ARG A 145 16.92 19.24 -12.63
CA ARG A 145 18.23 18.67 -12.31
C ARG A 145 18.82 17.98 -13.53
N ALA A 146 20.09 18.27 -13.83
CA ALA A 146 20.75 17.78 -15.05
C ALA A 146 21.85 16.75 -14.79
N ASP A 147 22.20 16.45 -13.52
CA ASP A 147 23.34 15.58 -13.18
C ASP A 147 23.03 14.07 -13.26
N GLY A 148 21.80 13.67 -13.57
CA GLY A 148 21.36 12.29 -13.69
C GLY A 148 21.40 11.47 -12.41
N ARG A 149 21.83 12.05 -11.28
CA ARG A 149 21.86 11.36 -9.98
C ARG A 149 20.45 11.15 -9.46
N GLU A 150 20.16 9.97 -8.94
CA GLU A 150 18.91 9.67 -8.26
C GLU A 150 18.78 10.52 -6.99
N GLU A 151 17.63 11.17 -6.81
CA GLU A 151 17.31 11.98 -5.63
C GLU A 151 16.47 11.20 -4.63
N THR A 152 16.65 11.52 -3.35
CA THR A 152 15.66 11.18 -2.34
C THR A 152 14.44 12.11 -2.47
N LEU A 153 13.30 11.65 -1.94
CA LEU A 153 12.11 12.50 -1.88
C LEU A 153 12.38 13.78 -1.07
N ALA A 154 13.15 13.70 0.02
CA ALA A 154 13.50 14.86 0.83
C ALA A 154 14.35 15.89 0.07
N GLU A 155 15.38 15.43 -0.68
CA GLU A 155 16.19 16.31 -1.53
C GLU A 155 15.31 17.02 -2.57
N PHE A 156 14.47 16.26 -3.26
CA PHE A 156 13.57 16.78 -4.30
C PHE A 156 12.58 17.82 -3.77
N VAL A 157 11.84 17.48 -2.71
CA VAL A 157 10.84 18.38 -2.12
C VAL A 157 11.51 19.64 -1.56
N THR A 158 12.66 19.49 -0.88
CA THR A 158 13.40 20.64 -0.35
C THR A 158 13.89 21.56 -1.47
N ARG A 159 14.42 20.98 -2.55
CA ARG A 159 14.91 21.73 -3.71
C ARG A 159 13.78 22.46 -4.44
N ARG A 160 12.62 21.80 -4.62
CA ARG A 160 11.50 22.36 -5.36
C ARG A 160 10.58 23.25 -4.50
N LEU A 161 10.15 22.76 -3.36
CA LEU A 161 9.09 23.37 -2.57
C LEU A 161 9.60 23.98 -1.25
N GLY A 162 10.81 23.63 -0.81
CA GLY A 162 11.40 24.12 0.43
C GLY A 162 11.19 23.19 1.62
N ARG A 163 11.97 23.43 2.68
CA ARG A 163 12.04 22.58 3.88
C ARG A 163 10.74 22.51 4.65
N GLU A 164 10.04 23.63 4.82
CA GLU A 164 8.77 23.64 5.57
C GLU A 164 7.67 22.84 4.84
N ALA A 165 7.69 22.81 3.51
CA ALA A 165 6.80 21.95 2.70
C ALA A 165 7.14 20.47 2.89
N LEU A 166 8.44 20.13 3.00
CA LEU A 166 8.86 18.77 3.34
C LEU A 166 8.33 18.37 4.73
N GLU A 167 8.63 19.15 5.76
CA GLU A 167 8.36 18.82 7.16
C GLU A 167 6.86 18.79 7.49
N LYS A 168 6.06 19.69 6.90
CA LYS A 168 4.64 19.84 7.24
C LYS A 168 3.66 19.20 6.27
N ILE A 169 4.09 18.85 5.06
CA ILE A 169 3.20 18.28 4.05
C ILE A 169 3.73 16.93 3.56
N ALA A 170 4.93 16.89 2.97
CA ALA A 170 5.40 15.69 2.30
C ALA A 170 5.71 14.56 3.29
N GLU A 171 6.47 14.83 4.33
CA GLU A 171 6.85 13.83 5.34
C GLU A 171 5.64 13.18 6.00
N PRO A 172 4.67 13.91 6.62
CA PRO A 172 3.56 13.26 7.29
C PRO A 172 2.61 12.51 6.34
N LEU A 173 2.45 12.97 5.10
CA LEU A 173 1.66 12.24 4.11
C LEU A 173 2.35 10.94 3.67
N VAL A 174 3.67 10.97 3.52
CA VAL A 174 4.46 9.77 3.19
C VAL A 174 4.51 8.80 4.36
N ALA A 175 4.73 9.29 5.57
CA ALA A 175 4.70 8.47 6.78
C ALA A 175 3.34 7.76 6.93
N GLY A 176 2.23 8.46 6.68
CA GLY A 176 0.88 7.88 6.75
C GLY A 176 0.59 6.79 5.71
N VAL A 177 1.28 6.79 4.56
CA VAL A 177 1.04 5.83 3.45
C VAL A 177 2.12 4.76 3.38
N HIS A 178 3.39 5.15 3.50
CA HIS A 178 4.54 4.27 3.31
C HIS A 178 5.24 3.88 4.62
N ALA A 179 4.87 4.51 5.73
CA ALA A 179 5.51 4.37 7.04
C ALA A 179 7.05 4.57 7.00
N GLY A 180 7.56 5.20 5.94
CA GLY A 180 8.97 5.45 5.66
C GLY A 180 9.38 6.89 5.93
N ILE A 181 10.66 7.19 5.68
CA ILE A 181 11.23 8.53 5.81
C ILE A 181 11.67 9.06 4.45
N PRO A 182 11.33 10.32 4.13
CA PRO A 182 11.65 10.92 2.82
C PRO A 182 13.14 11.00 2.50
N GLU A 183 14.01 11.00 3.51
CA GLU A 183 15.46 11.11 3.38
C GLU A 183 16.14 9.90 2.73
N THR A 184 15.51 8.73 2.79
CA THR A 184 16.04 7.50 2.17
C THR A 184 15.22 7.04 0.99
N MET A 185 13.98 7.54 0.87
CA MET A 185 13.03 7.10 -0.15
C MET A 185 13.44 7.60 -1.54
N SER A 186 13.52 6.70 -2.51
CA SER A 186 13.75 7.04 -3.91
C SER A 186 12.57 7.82 -4.49
N LEU A 187 12.82 9.01 -5.02
CA LEU A 187 11.81 9.77 -5.76
C LEU A 187 11.31 8.98 -6.97
N ARG A 188 12.26 8.44 -7.75
CA ARG A 188 11.99 7.76 -9.02
C ARG A 188 11.15 6.50 -8.81
N ALA A 189 11.53 5.67 -7.85
CA ALA A 189 10.82 4.42 -7.58
C ALA A 189 9.46 4.62 -6.88
N SER A 190 9.33 5.64 -6.00
CA SER A 190 8.11 5.86 -5.21
C SER A 190 7.13 6.83 -5.87
N PHE A 191 7.63 7.86 -6.53
CA PHE A 191 6.84 8.96 -7.10
C PHE A 191 7.31 9.36 -8.52
N PRO A 192 7.38 8.42 -9.48
CA PRO A 192 7.92 8.65 -10.83
C PRO A 192 7.22 9.80 -11.56
N ARG A 193 5.95 10.04 -11.20
CA ARG A 193 5.16 11.14 -11.75
C ARG A 193 5.75 12.52 -11.44
N PHE A 194 6.35 12.72 -10.28
CA PHE A 194 6.93 14.03 -9.95
C PHE A 194 8.18 14.31 -10.79
N GLN A 195 9.02 13.31 -10.99
CA GLN A 195 10.14 13.44 -11.88
C GLN A 195 9.68 13.73 -13.32
N LYS A 196 8.68 12.99 -13.82
CA LYS A 196 8.10 13.23 -15.14
C LYS A 196 7.55 14.64 -15.31
N LEU A 197 6.87 15.18 -14.29
CA LEU A 197 6.38 16.58 -14.30
C LEU A 197 7.54 17.58 -14.38
N GLU A 198 8.63 17.33 -13.66
CA GLU A 198 9.84 18.16 -13.74
C GLU A 198 10.48 18.09 -15.13
N ASP A 199 10.65 16.89 -15.67
CA ASP A 199 11.29 16.67 -16.96
C ASP A 199 10.48 17.30 -18.12
N GLU A 200 9.14 17.16 -18.10
CA GLU A 200 8.26 17.65 -19.17
C GLU A 200 7.95 19.14 -19.09
N HIS A 201 7.86 19.70 -17.88
CA HIS A 201 7.38 21.06 -17.66
C HIS A 201 8.39 21.99 -16.98
N GLY A 202 9.53 21.47 -16.55
CA GLY A 202 10.56 22.22 -15.82
C GLY A 202 10.16 22.65 -14.41
N SER A 203 8.92 22.37 -13.97
CA SER A 203 8.35 22.81 -12.70
C SER A 203 7.17 21.93 -12.30
N LEU A 204 7.08 21.57 -11.04
CA LEU A 204 5.93 20.84 -10.49
C LEU A 204 4.64 21.65 -10.63
N ILE A 205 4.69 22.92 -10.30
CA ILE A 205 3.52 23.81 -10.37
C ILE A 205 3.01 23.93 -11.80
N ARG A 206 3.89 24.15 -12.79
CA ARG A 206 3.50 24.21 -14.21
C ARG A 206 2.89 22.89 -14.67
N GLY A 207 3.54 21.77 -14.38
CA GLY A 207 3.06 20.44 -14.75
C GLY A 207 1.68 20.12 -14.14
N MET A 208 1.48 20.43 -12.87
CA MET A 208 0.20 20.22 -12.20
C MET A 208 -0.91 21.12 -12.73
N LEU A 209 -0.62 22.38 -13.08
CA LEU A 209 -1.58 23.29 -13.73
C LEU A 209 -1.96 22.78 -15.12
N ALA A 210 -1.00 22.28 -15.91
CA ALA A 210 -1.24 21.68 -17.22
C ALA A 210 -2.14 20.44 -17.11
N ALA A 211 -1.82 19.50 -16.17
CA ALA A 211 -2.62 18.33 -15.93
C ALA A 211 -4.06 18.66 -15.51
N ARG A 212 -4.24 19.72 -14.71
CA ARG A 212 -5.57 20.19 -14.30
C ARG A 212 -6.36 20.79 -15.48
N ALA A 213 -5.72 21.56 -16.36
CA ALA A 213 -6.37 22.11 -17.53
C ALA A 213 -6.91 21.03 -18.47
N GLY A 214 -6.17 19.91 -18.61
CA GLY A 214 -6.62 18.74 -19.37
C GLY A 214 -7.84 18.02 -18.77
N ARG A 215 -7.96 17.97 -17.43
CA ARG A 215 -9.08 17.31 -16.73
C ARG A 215 -10.41 18.10 -16.76
N ARG A 216 -10.40 19.37 -17.07
CA ARG A 216 -11.62 20.24 -17.10
C ARG A 216 -12.67 19.82 -18.12
N LYS A 217 -12.38 18.90 -19.02
CA LYS A 217 -13.30 18.44 -20.09
C LYS A 217 -14.17 17.24 -19.69
N THR A 218 -14.04 16.69 -18.48
CA THR A 218 -14.86 15.56 -18.02
C THR A 218 -15.92 16.09 -17.04
N PRO A 219 -17.24 15.85 -17.27
CA PRO A 219 -18.30 16.30 -16.37
C PRO A 219 -18.13 15.71 -14.97
N ALA A 220 -18.48 16.50 -13.94
CA ALA A 220 -18.51 16.01 -12.56
C ALA A 220 -19.62 14.96 -12.43
N PRO A 221 -19.34 13.80 -11.82
CA PRO A 221 -20.33 12.74 -11.66
C PRO A 221 -21.32 13.03 -10.53
N GLY A 222 -22.50 12.43 -10.64
CA GLY A 222 -23.58 12.54 -9.66
C GLY A 222 -23.29 11.88 -8.29
N ALA A 223 -24.20 12.07 -7.36
CA ALA A 223 -24.09 11.82 -5.91
C ALA A 223 -23.73 10.38 -5.44
N ASN A 224 -23.63 9.40 -6.32
CA ASN A 224 -23.18 8.01 -6.02
C ASN A 224 -21.80 7.72 -6.64
N SER A 225 -20.89 8.68 -6.66
CA SER A 225 -19.68 8.57 -7.45
C SER A 225 -18.59 7.76 -6.73
N THR A 226 -18.24 6.63 -7.32
CA THR A 226 -16.94 5.94 -7.20
C THR A 226 -15.75 6.83 -7.64
N HIS A 227 -15.91 8.14 -7.71
CA HIS A 227 -14.94 9.10 -8.24
C HIS A 227 -14.21 9.88 -7.14
N THR A 228 -14.13 9.30 -5.94
CA THR A 228 -13.30 9.81 -4.87
C THR A 228 -11.86 9.33 -5.03
N MET A 229 -10.91 10.00 -4.35
CA MET A 229 -9.48 9.63 -4.42
C MET A 229 -9.23 8.21 -3.90
N PHE A 230 -9.98 7.79 -2.89
CA PHE A 230 -9.86 6.48 -2.28
C PHE A 230 -11.15 5.68 -2.46
N LEU A 231 -10.99 4.41 -2.75
CA LEU A 231 -12.07 3.42 -2.84
C LEU A 231 -11.86 2.33 -1.78
N THR A 232 -12.95 1.77 -1.32
CA THR A 232 -12.98 0.62 -0.42
C THR A 232 -14.06 -0.36 -0.84
N VAL A 233 -14.19 -1.48 -0.14
CA VAL A 233 -15.30 -2.43 -0.30
C VAL A 233 -16.25 -2.24 0.88
N ARG A 234 -17.57 -2.27 0.62
CA ARG A 234 -18.63 -1.98 1.61
C ARG A 234 -18.46 -2.77 2.92
N GLU A 235 -18.21 -4.05 2.84
CA GLU A 235 -17.98 -4.96 3.96
C GLU A 235 -16.52 -5.06 4.40
N GLY A 236 -15.66 -4.18 3.92
CA GLY A 236 -14.21 -4.22 4.13
C GLY A 236 -13.45 -4.88 3.00
N LEU A 237 -12.14 -4.60 2.95
CA LEU A 237 -11.25 -5.11 1.89
C LEU A 237 -11.12 -6.64 1.91
N GLY A 238 -11.36 -7.27 3.07
CA GLY A 238 -11.45 -8.73 3.17
C GLY A 238 -12.49 -9.34 2.25
N GLY A 239 -13.57 -8.58 1.93
CA GLY A 239 -14.56 -9.00 0.94
C GLY A 239 -13.99 -9.25 -0.46
N LEU A 240 -13.01 -8.43 -0.90
CA LEU A 240 -12.31 -8.67 -2.17
C LEU A 240 -11.54 -9.98 -2.15
N ILE A 241 -10.88 -10.30 -1.05
CA ILE A 241 -10.14 -11.56 -0.90
C ILE A 241 -11.11 -12.75 -0.86
N ALA A 242 -12.23 -12.60 -0.15
CA ALA A 242 -13.25 -13.64 -0.06
C ALA A 242 -13.86 -13.99 -1.44
N GLU A 243 -14.21 -12.98 -2.25
CA GLU A 243 -14.71 -13.22 -3.62
C GLU A 243 -13.65 -13.80 -4.53
N LEU A 244 -12.42 -13.29 -4.45
CA LEU A 244 -11.30 -13.81 -5.23
C LEU A 244 -11.02 -15.28 -4.88
N SER A 245 -11.11 -15.66 -3.61
CA SER A 245 -10.90 -17.05 -3.17
C SER A 245 -11.92 -18.04 -3.72
N LYS A 246 -13.16 -17.61 -3.97
CA LYS A 246 -14.22 -18.46 -4.56
C LYS A 246 -13.93 -18.89 -6.00
N THR A 247 -12.98 -18.24 -6.68
CA THR A 247 -12.59 -18.60 -8.05
C THR A 247 -11.67 -19.82 -8.12
N PHE A 248 -11.21 -20.30 -6.97
CA PHE A 248 -10.32 -21.45 -6.84
C PHE A 248 -11.07 -22.68 -6.33
N ALA A 249 -10.70 -23.86 -6.83
CA ALA A 249 -11.13 -25.11 -6.25
C ALA A 249 -10.43 -25.35 -4.89
N ALA A 250 -11.05 -26.14 -4.03
CA ALA A 250 -10.53 -26.38 -2.68
C ALA A 250 -9.10 -26.97 -2.67
N GLU A 251 -8.80 -27.83 -3.65
CA GLU A 251 -7.49 -28.43 -3.81
C GLU A 251 -6.42 -27.48 -4.36
N GLU A 252 -6.80 -26.33 -4.96
CA GLU A 252 -5.85 -25.36 -5.51
C GLU A 252 -5.21 -24.49 -4.42
N ILE A 253 -5.86 -24.37 -3.26
CA ILE A 253 -5.35 -23.55 -2.14
C ILE A 253 -4.98 -24.44 -0.97
N VAL A 254 -3.74 -24.30 -0.50
CA VAL A 254 -3.19 -25.00 0.66
C VAL A 254 -2.83 -23.96 1.72
N THR A 255 -3.63 -23.88 2.79
CA THR A 255 -3.39 -23.00 3.94
C THR A 255 -2.71 -23.75 5.09
N GLY A 256 -2.00 -23.04 5.98
CA GLY A 256 -1.29 -23.63 7.11
C GLY A 256 -0.05 -24.44 6.72
N ASP A 257 0.36 -24.39 5.44
CA ASP A 257 1.53 -25.15 4.96
C ASP A 257 2.38 -24.26 4.04
N SER A 258 3.47 -23.74 4.59
CA SER A 258 4.35 -22.80 3.88
C SER A 258 5.43 -23.52 3.08
N VAL A 259 5.84 -22.91 1.95
CA VAL A 259 7.09 -23.30 1.29
C VAL A 259 8.25 -22.87 2.19
N THR A 260 9.17 -23.79 2.50
CA THR A 260 10.33 -23.58 3.38
C THR A 260 11.66 -23.64 2.64
N ALA A 261 11.72 -24.33 1.50
CA ALA A 261 12.91 -24.39 0.64
C ALA A 261 12.51 -24.62 -0.82
N VAL A 262 13.35 -24.12 -1.73
CA VAL A 262 13.21 -24.30 -3.18
C VAL A 262 14.54 -24.80 -3.74
N ARG A 263 14.49 -25.88 -4.51
CA ARG A 263 15.66 -26.45 -5.21
C ARG A 263 15.32 -26.70 -6.67
N ALA A 264 16.32 -26.58 -7.53
CA ALA A 264 16.19 -27.05 -8.91
C ALA A 264 16.16 -28.59 -8.93
N SER A 265 15.21 -29.17 -9.66
CA SER A 265 15.05 -30.64 -9.79
C SER A 265 15.38 -31.14 -11.22
N GLY A 266 16.40 -30.54 -11.88
CA GLY A 266 16.73 -30.84 -13.28
C GLY A 266 15.66 -30.34 -14.28
N ALA A 267 15.99 -30.33 -15.57
CA ALA A 267 15.07 -30.06 -16.67
C ALA A 267 14.03 -28.91 -16.50
N GLY A 268 14.36 -27.85 -15.75
CA GLY A 268 13.47 -26.68 -15.59
C GLY A 268 12.33 -26.90 -14.60
N GLU A 269 12.47 -27.83 -13.66
CA GLU A 269 11.53 -28.02 -12.54
C GLU A 269 12.09 -27.51 -11.20
N TYR A 270 11.18 -27.07 -10.35
CA TYR A 270 11.44 -26.66 -8.97
C TYR A 270 10.83 -27.67 -8.00
N LEU A 271 11.62 -28.14 -7.07
CA LEU A 271 11.17 -28.94 -5.94
C LEU A 271 10.99 -28.03 -4.73
N LEU A 272 9.76 -27.93 -4.26
CA LEU A 272 9.39 -27.17 -3.08
C LEU A 272 9.29 -28.08 -1.88
N THR A 273 9.93 -27.74 -0.77
CA THR A 273 9.72 -28.37 0.53
C THR A 273 8.70 -27.56 1.31
N LEU A 274 7.70 -28.21 1.87
CA LEU A 274 6.66 -27.59 2.68
C LEU A 274 6.95 -27.75 4.18
N SER A 275 6.36 -26.87 5.01
CA SER A 275 6.51 -26.93 6.46
C SER A 275 5.98 -28.23 7.08
N SER A 276 5.02 -28.89 6.43
CA SER A 276 4.52 -30.21 6.79
C SER A 276 5.52 -31.36 6.50
N GLY A 277 6.67 -31.07 5.88
CA GLY A 277 7.64 -32.08 5.41
C GLY A 277 7.30 -32.70 4.06
N LYS A 278 6.15 -32.35 3.45
CA LYS A 278 5.79 -32.78 2.09
C LYS A 278 6.62 -32.05 1.06
N SER A 279 6.73 -32.64 -0.13
CA SER A 279 7.35 -32.03 -1.29
C SER A 279 6.35 -31.83 -2.42
N HIS A 280 6.50 -30.76 -3.17
CA HIS A 280 5.71 -30.46 -4.35
C HIS A 280 6.64 -30.04 -5.50
N SER A 281 6.43 -30.57 -6.71
CA SER A 281 7.23 -30.18 -7.87
C SER A 281 6.41 -29.34 -8.84
N ALA A 282 7.02 -28.30 -9.43
CA ALA A 282 6.37 -27.41 -10.38
C ALA A 282 7.36 -26.94 -11.48
N GLN A 283 6.88 -26.81 -12.71
CA GLN A 283 7.62 -26.19 -13.82
C GLN A 283 7.63 -24.67 -13.72
N THR A 284 6.60 -24.11 -13.09
CA THR A 284 6.50 -22.67 -12.86
C THR A 284 6.32 -22.39 -11.39
N LEU A 285 7.16 -21.54 -10.84
CA LEU A 285 7.11 -21.10 -9.45
C LEU A 285 6.99 -19.58 -9.38
N VAL A 286 5.92 -19.08 -8.75
CA VAL A 286 5.73 -17.67 -8.45
C VAL A 286 5.94 -17.45 -6.95
N LEU A 287 6.93 -16.64 -6.57
CA LEU A 287 7.12 -16.21 -5.19
C LEU A 287 6.38 -14.89 -4.97
N ALA A 288 5.29 -14.95 -4.22
CA ALA A 288 4.42 -13.83 -3.85
C ALA A 288 4.55 -13.46 -2.36
N SER A 289 5.67 -13.87 -1.75
CA SER A 289 6.01 -13.59 -0.36
C SER A 289 6.84 -12.30 -0.24
N PRO A 290 7.00 -11.75 0.98
CA PRO A 290 7.96 -10.66 1.21
C PRO A 290 9.36 -11.01 0.69
N SER A 291 10.10 -10.03 0.16
CA SER A 291 11.38 -10.28 -0.51
C SER A 291 12.41 -11.00 0.36
N TYR A 292 12.45 -10.70 1.65
CA TYR A 292 13.33 -11.41 2.61
C TYR A 292 12.91 -12.87 2.86
N VAL A 293 11.64 -13.21 2.65
CA VAL A 293 11.18 -14.62 2.67
C VAL A 293 11.61 -15.30 1.38
N SER A 294 11.37 -14.67 0.23
CA SER A 294 11.83 -15.16 -1.07
C SER A 294 13.36 -15.34 -1.10
N ALA A 295 14.12 -14.42 -0.49
CA ALA A 295 15.57 -14.54 -0.33
C ALA A 295 15.98 -15.84 0.38
N ARG A 296 15.32 -16.14 1.50
CA ARG A 296 15.59 -17.39 2.24
C ARG A 296 15.26 -18.64 1.42
N LEU A 297 14.13 -18.62 0.71
CA LEU A 297 13.70 -19.72 -0.14
C LEU A 297 14.69 -20.01 -1.28
N LEU A 298 15.33 -18.95 -1.81
CA LEU A 298 16.25 -19.04 -2.95
C LEU A 298 17.75 -19.12 -2.54
N SER A 299 18.05 -19.11 -1.25
CA SER A 299 19.45 -19.02 -0.77
C SER A 299 20.35 -20.15 -1.23
N GLU A 300 19.82 -21.37 -1.38
CA GLU A 300 20.56 -22.52 -1.93
C GLU A 300 20.56 -22.53 -3.47
N LEU A 301 19.49 -22.01 -4.09
CA LEU A 301 19.34 -22.01 -5.54
C LEU A 301 20.20 -20.93 -6.20
N ASP A 302 20.17 -19.72 -5.67
CA ASP A 302 20.89 -18.55 -6.17
C ASP A 302 21.22 -17.58 -5.02
N PRO A 303 22.41 -17.73 -4.39
CA PRO A 303 22.83 -16.87 -3.27
C PRO A 303 22.93 -15.38 -3.63
N ASP A 304 23.24 -15.04 -4.88
CA ASP A 304 23.35 -13.64 -5.32
C ASP A 304 21.97 -13.02 -5.47
N LEU A 305 21.02 -13.73 -6.07
CA LEU A 305 19.62 -13.31 -6.13
C LEU A 305 19.04 -13.14 -4.71
N ALA A 306 19.31 -14.10 -3.83
CA ALA A 306 18.90 -14.04 -2.44
C ALA A 306 19.42 -12.79 -1.72
N ARG A 307 20.68 -12.41 -1.94
CA ARG A 307 21.31 -11.21 -1.37
C ARG A 307 20.62 -9.92 -1.85
N GLU A 308 20.31 -9.82 -3.14
CA GLU A 308 19.59 -8.65 -3.68
C GLU A 308 18.16 -8.54 -3.10
N LEU A 309 17.47 -9.67 -2.92
CA LEU A 309 16.14 -9.72 -2.34
C LEU A 309 16.12 -9.37 -0.83
N GLU A 310 17.08 -9.90 -0.05
CA GLU A 310 17.20 -9.59 1.38
C GLU A 310 17.57 -8.13 1.64
N ALA A 311 18.27 -7.49 0.71
CA ALA A 311 18.68 -6.10 0.82
C ALA A 311 17.55 -5.09 0.56
N ILE A 312 16.32 -5.51 0.23
CA ILE A 312 15.15 -4.62 0.19
C ILE A 312 14.72 -4.34 1.64
N PRO A 313 14.78 -3.08 2.11
CA PRO A 313 14.46 -2.77 3.50
C PRO A 313 12.95 -2.88 3.76
N TYR A 314 12.59 -3.19 5.00
CA TYR A 314 11.21 -3.22 5.47
C TYR A 314 11.09 -2.50 6.81
N VAL A 315 9.94 -1.88 7.01
CA VAL A 315 9.55 -1.35 8.31
C VAL A 315 8.35 -2.11 8.86
N SER A 316 8.21 -2.07 10.18
CA SER A 316 7.12 -2.69 10.91
C SER A 316 6.12 -1.63 11.34
N THR A 317 4.83 -1.95 11.28
CA THR A 317 3.76 -1.04 11.68
C THR A 317 2.76 -1.76 12.58
N ALA A 318 2.01 -0.97 13.34
CA ALA A 318 0.84 -1.44 14.05
C ALA A 318 -0.34 -0.48 13.85
N THR A 319 -1.54 -1.00 14.02
CA THR A 319 -2.75 -0.17 14.06
C THR A 319 -3.52 -0.49 15.33
N VAL A 320 -4.09 0.56 15.94
CA VAL A 320 -5.02 0.44 17.07
C VAL A 320 -6.35 1.00 16.63
N SER A 321 -7.36 0.15 16.54
CA SER A 321 -8.75 0.53 16.28
C SER A 321 -9.53 0.60 17.58
N LEU A 322 -10.20 1.74 17.81
CA LEU A 322 -10.89 2.09 19.04
C LEU A 322 -12.35 2.38 18.73
N ALA A 323 -13.27 1.66 19.36
CA ALA A 323 -14.71 1.86 19.20
C ALA A 323 -15.27 2.72 20.32
N PHE A 324 -16.16 3.67 20.00
CA PHE A 324 -16.77 4.60 20.95
C PHE A 324 -18.27 4.77 20.67
N ARG A 325 -19.01 5.27 21.67
CA ARG A 325 -20.29 5.91 21.41
C ARG A 325 -20.05 7.30 20.80
N GLU A 326 -20.77 7.65 19.76
CA GLU A 326 -20.52 8.92 19.04
C GLU A 326 -20.76 10.15 19.93
N GLN A 327 -21.72 10.07 20.85
CA GLN A 327 -22.02 11.14 21.79
C GLN A 327 -20.90 11.46 22.78
N ASP A 328 -20.00 10.50 23.05
CA ASP A 328 -18.91 10.64 24.02
C ASP A 328 -17.65 11.23 23.36
N LEU A 329 -17.66 11.41 22.03
CA LEU A 329 -16.53 11.93 21.27
C LEU A 329 -16.53 13.46 21.18
N PRO A 330 -15.35 14.10 21.16
CA PRO A 330 -15.25 15.51 20.79
C PRO A 330 -15.69 15.70 19.33
N ARG A 331 -15.95 16.96 18.94
CA ARG A 331 -16.29 17.26 17.55
C ARG A 331 -15.11 17.00 16.61
N LEU A 332 -15.07 15.81 16.05
CA LEU A 332 -14.07 15.43 15.04
C LEU A 332 -14.44 16.02 13.68
N GLN A 333 -13.45 16.48 12.93
CA GLN A 333 -13.62 17.04 11.59
C GLN A 333 -12.81 16.25 10.56
N GLY A 334 -13.28 16.20 9.33
CA GLY A 334 -12.59 15.53 8.24
C GLY A 334 -12.55 14.00 8.35
N PHE A 335 -11.60 13.41 7.67
CA PHE A 335 -11.35 11.96 7.67
C PHE A 335 -10.36 11.52 8.75
N GLY A 336 -9.59 12.46 9.29
CA GLY A 336 -8.53 12.17 10.24
C GLY A 336 -7.40 13.19 10.18
N LEU A 337 -6.29 12.82 10.80
CA LEU A 337 -5.10 13.64 10.89
C LEU A 337 -3.83 12.85 10.60
N VAL A 338 -2.80 13.54 10.17
CA VAL A 338 -1.42 13.05 10.09
C VAL A 338 -0.53 13.88 11.00
N VAL A 339 0.50 13.26 11.54
CA VAL A 339 1.37 13.83 12.55
C VAL A 339 2.81 13.91 12.02
N PRO A 340 3.33 15.11 11.74
CA PRO A 340 4.73 15.27 11.38
C PRO A 340 5.65 14.79 12.52
N ARG A 341 6.78 14.18 12.17
CA ARG A 341 7.78 13.75 13.16
C ARG A 341 8.33 14.91 14.01
N THR A 342 8.28 16.13 13.48
CA THR A 342 8.68 17.36 14.20
C THR A 342 7.80 17.66 15.41
N GLU A 343 6.61 17.10 15.53
CA GLU A 343 5.72 17.24 16.68
C GLU A 343 6.07 16.28 17.82
N GLY A 344 6.99 15.30 17.61
CA GLY A 344 7.50 14.40 18.65
C GLY A 344 6.42 13.48 19.24
N ARG A 345 5.38 13.13 18.48
CA ARG A 345 4.30 12.24 18.89
C ARG A 345 4.57 10.79 18.55
N ARG A 346 3.89 9.88 19.25
CA ARG A 346 4.08 8.43 19.10
C ARG A 346 3.16 7.78 18.07
N ILE A 347 2.15 8.52 17.55
CA ILE A 347 1.32 8.08 16.42
C ILE A 347 1.70 8.84 15.16
N MET A 348 1.68 8.17 14.02
CA MET A 348 1.94 8.78 12.70
C MET A 348 0.67 9.45 12.13
N ALA A 349 -0.48 8.89 12.42
CA ALA A 349 -1.77 9.34 11.91
C ALA A 349 -2.91 8.79 12.76
N ALA A 350 -4.09 9.40 12.64
CA ALA A 350 -5.36 8.82 13.09
C ALA A 350 -6.44 9.06 12.03
N THR A 351 -7.26 8.03 11.79
CA THR A 351 -8.40 8.10 10.87
C THR A 351 -9.70 7.92 11.64
N TRP A 352 -10.65 8.80 11.38
CA TRP A 352 -12.03 8.66 11.83
C TRP A 352 -12.76 7.72 10.86
N THR A 353 -12.56 6.42 11.03
CA THR A 353 -12.91 5.39 10.03
C THR A 353 -14.39 5.42 9.66
N SER A 354 -15.28 5.54 10.63
CA SER A 354 -16.74 5.65 10.43
C SER A 354 -17.19 6.98 9.82
N ARG A 355 -16.34 8.01 9.84
CA ARG A 355 -16.58 9.29 9.14
C ARG A 355 -16.01 9.30 7.73
N LYS A 356 -14.90 8.58 7.52
CA LYS A 356 -14.24 8.47 6.22
C LYS A 356 -15.01 7.56 5.26
N PHE A 357 -15.51 6.44 5.76
CA PHE A 357 -16.28 5.46 4.99
C PHE A 357 -17.64 5.19 5.61
N TYR A 358 -18.60 4.83 4.79
CA TYR A 358 -19.90 4.34 5.21
C TYR A 358 -19.77 2.92 5.82
N ASN A 359 -20.76 2.52 6.62
CA ASN A 359 -20.91 1.15 7.11
C ASN A 359 -19.71 0.58 7.90
N ARG A 360 -18.94 1.43 8.60
CA ARG A 360 -17.83 1.00 9.44
C ARG A 360 -18.16 0.85 10.92
N SER A 361 -19.31 1.36 11.35
CA SER A 361 -19.84 1.24 12.71
C SER A 361 -21.35 1.21 12.69
N PRO A 362 -22.00 0.63 13.72
CA PRO A 362 -23.43 0.79 13.91
C PRO A 362 -23.83 2.26 14.11
N GLN A 363 -25.11 2.57 13.90
CA GLN A 363 -25.63 3.92 14.13
C GLN A 363 -25.46 4.33 15.61
N GLY A 364 -24.98 5.55 15.85
CA GLY A 364 -24.68 6.09 17.17
C GLY A 364 -23.31 5.67 17.73
N PHE A 365 -22.51 4.96 16.94
CA PHE A 365 -21.16 4.56 17.30
C PHE A 365 -20.13 5.07 16.29
N SER A 366 -18.87 5.12 16.71
CA SER A 366 -17.75 5.60 15.90
C SER A 366 -16.54 4.71 16.06
N LEU A 367 -15.78 4.55 14.99
CA LEU A 367 -14.52 3.82 14.94
C LEU A 367 -13.39 4.78 14.60
N ILE A 368 -12.36 4.82 15.46
CA ILE A 368 -11.12 5.58 15.28
C ILE A 368 -9.98 4.60 15.11
N ARG A 369 -9.07 4.87 14.19
CA ARG A 369 -7.90 4.04 13.94
C ARG A 369 -6.63 4.87 14.03
N CYS A 370 -5.71 4.49 14.92
CA CYS A 370 -4.36 5.08 15.04
C CYS A 370 -3.33 4.22 14.31
N PHE A 371 -2.33 4.89 13.72
CA PHE A 371 -1.22 4.25 13.01
C PHE A 371 0.07 4.49 13.79
N ILE A 372 0.83 3.41 14.06
CA ILE A 372 1.92 3.37 15.02
C ILE A 372 3.14 2.67 14.39
N GLY A 373 4.35 3.01 14.82
CA GLY A 373 5.58 2.39 14.38
C GLY A 373 6.20 3.07 13.16
N GLY A 374 6.44 2.29 12.10
CA GLY A 374 7.15 2.78 10.91
C GLY A 374 8.63 3.04 11.17
N ALA A 375 9.29 3.74 10.25
CA ALA A 375 10.71 4.02 10.34
C ALA A 375 11.08 4.99 11.48
N ASN A 376 10.13 5.82 11.93
CA ASN A 376 10.37 6.81 13.00
C ASN A 376 10.36 6.19 14.41
N HIS A 377 9.53 5.16 14.63
CA HIS A 377 9.30 4.56 15.95
C HIS A 377 9.20 3.03 15.86
N PRO A 378 10.23 2.33 15.34
CA PRO A 378 10.19 0.88 15.15
C PRO A 378 10.02 0.09 16.46
N GLU A 379 10.46 0.66 17.60
CA GLU A 379 10.37 0.07 18.92
C GLU A 379 8.94 -0.06 19.45
N LEU A 380 8.01 0.80 19.00
CA LEU A 380 6.65 0.84 19.55
C LEU A 380 5.83 -0.40 19.22
N ILE A 381 6.18 -1.16 18.19
CA ILE A 381 5.43 -2.37 17.83
C ILE A 381 5.66 -3.52 18.81
N GLU A 382 6.71 -3.45 19.65
CA GLU A 382 7.02 -4.45 20.66
C GLU A 382 6.18 -4.27 21.94
N MET A 383 5.45 -3.14 22.07
CA MET A 383 4.54 -2.91 23.19
C MET A 383 3.42 -3.97 23.19
N ASP A 384 2.97 -4.39 24.38
CA ASP A 384 1.77 -5.21 24.50
C ASP A 384 0.49 -4.43 24.09
N ASP A 385 -0.63 -5.13 23.95
CA ASP A 385 -1.87 -4.53 23.43
C ASP A 385 -2.44 -3.45 24.38
N GLU A 386 -2.34 -3.65 25.68
CA GLU A 386 -2.83 -2.70 26.68
C GLU A 386 -1.99 -1.42 26.69
N ALA A 387 -0.67 -1.56 26.69
CA ALA A 387 0.26 -0.44 26.67
C ALA A 387 0.12 0.37 25.36
N MET A 388 -0.02 -0.31 24.21
CA MET A 388 -0.19 0.34 22.91
C MET A 388 -1.56 1.05 22.83
N THR A 389 -2.62 0.44 23.34
CA THR A 389 -3.96 1.05 23.43
C THR A 389 -3.95 2.29 24.30
N ARG A 390 -3.37 2.19 25.48
CA ARG A 390 -3.24 3.33 26.43
C ARG A 390 -2.44 4.47 25.81
N MET A 391 -1.33 4.16 25.17
CA MET A 391 -0.52 5.13 24.44
C MET A 391 -1.32 5.83 23.32
N ALA A 392 -2.10 5.09 22.53
CA ALA A 392 -2.94 5.67 21.47
C ALA A 392 -4.03 6.59 22.04
N LEU A 393 -4.63 6.25 23.18
CA LEU A 393 -5.62 7.08 23.89
C LEU A 393 -4.97 8.36 24.43
N GLU A 394 -3.78 8.27 25.04
CA GLU A 394 -3.02 9.44 25.51
C GLU A 394 -2.72 10.41 24.36
N GLU A 395 -2.31 9.90 23.20
CA GLU A 395 -2.05 10.73 22.00
C GLU A 395 -3.33 11.40 21.49
N LEU A 396 -4.44 10.66 21.41
CA LEU A 396 -5.74 11.23 21.01
C LEU A 396 -6.26 12.25 22.04
N HIS A 397 -6.03 12.00 23.33
CA HIS A 397 -6.34 12.99 24.38
C HIS A 397 -5.59 14.30 24.16
N HIS A 398 -4.27 14.22 23.91
CA HIS A 398 -3.45 15.41 23.69
C HIS A 398 -3.78 16.15 22.38
N ILE A 399 -4.10 15.43 21.30
CA ILE A 399 -4.27 16.02 19.97
C ILE A 399 -5.68 16.56 19.76
N VAL A 400 -6.71 15.80 20.18
CA VAL A 400 -8.13 16.10 19.90
C VAL A 400 -9.00 16.20 21.15
N LEU A 401 -8.40 16.20 22.35
CA LEU A 401 -9.10 16.27 23.63
C LEU A 401 -10.13 15.14 23.82
N LEU A 402 -9.79 13.93 23.36
CA LEU A 402 -10.62 12.76 23.56
C LEU A 402 -10.42 12.24 24.97
N HIS A 403 -11.51 12.21 25.77
CA HIS A 403 -11.49 11.78 27.16
C HIS A 403 -12.27 10.48 27.40
N ALA A 404 -13.04 10.04 26.40
CA ALA A 404 -13.88 8.85 26.53
C ALA A 404 -13.06 7.56 26.55
N ASP A 405 -13.50 6.60 27.35
CA ASP A 405 -12.98 5.24 27.27
C ASP A 405 -13.59 4.50 26.07
N PRO A 406 -12.80 3.71 25.34
CA PRO A 406 -13.32 2.92 24.24
C PRO A 406 -14.16 1.74 24.74
N LEU A 407 -15.20 1.39 23.99
CA LEU A 407 -16.00 0.18 24.23
C LEU A 407 -15.12 -1.08 24.09
N PHE A 408 -14.24 -1.06 23.10
CA PHE A 408 -13.19 -2.04 22.92
C PHE A 408 -12.06 -1.45 22.09
N ALA A 409 -10.90 -2.09 22.15
CA ALA A 409 -9.75 -1.84 21.30
C ALA A 409 -9.34 -3.10 20.52
N ARG A 410 -8.81 -2.92 19.33
CA ARG A 410 -8.19 -3.99 18.52
C ARG A 410 -6.84 -3.53 18.03
N VAL A 411 -5.80 -4.29 18.36
CA VAL A 411 -4.41 -4.05 17.95
C VAL A 411 -4.04 -5.06 16.88
N PHE A 412 -3.51 -4.56 15.77
CA PHE A 412 -2.95 -5.40 14.70
C PHE A 412 -1.51 -5.01 14.48
N ARG A 413 -0.61 -5.98 14.52
CA ARG A 413 0.83 -5.80 14.28
C ARG A 413 1.23 -6.40 12.95
N TRP A 414 2.04 -5.67 12.23
CA TRP A 414 2.55 -6.05 10.93
C TRP A 414 4.08 -5.97 10.92
N PRO A 415 4.77 -6.97 11.52
CA PRO A 415 6.23 -7.01 11.54
C PRO A 415 6.79 -7.13 10.13
N ARG A 416 7.77 -6.29 9.78
CA ARG A 416 8.45 -6.30 8.48
C ARG A 416 7.48 -6.44 7.29
N SER A 417 6.40 -5.65 7.28
CA SER A 417 5.34 -5.78 6.28
C SER A 417 5.35 -4.70 5.21
N MET A 418 6.04 -3.58 5.48
CA MET A 418 6.06 -2.42 4.60
C MET A 418 7.43 -2.30 3.91
N PRO A 419 7.60 -2.77 2.66
CA PRO A 419 8.83 -2.61 1.89
C PRO A 419 9.10 -1.13 1.64
N GLN A 420 10.38 -0.76 1.63
CA GLN A 420 10.85 0.60 1.41
C GLN A 420 11.61 0.70 0.09
N THR A 421 11.14 1.55 -0.81
CA THR A 421 11.79 1.85 -2.07
C THR A 421 12.85 2.95 -1.85
N VAL A 422 14.03 2.55 -1.40
CA VAL A 422 15.15 3.46 -1.13
C VAL A 422 15.92 3.78 -2.41
N VAL A 423 16.76 4.82 -2.38
CA VAL A 423 17.69 5.14 -3.47
C VAL A 423 18.48 3.89 -3.89
N GLY A 424 18.58 3.65 -5.19
CA GLY A 424 19.18 2.44 -5.77
C GLY A 424 18.21 1.26 -5.97
N HIS A 425 16.92 1.42 -5.62
CA HIS A 425 15.92 0.36 -5.77
C HIS A 425 15.76 -0.09 -7.24
N GLU A 426 15.68 0.82 -8.20
CA GLU A 426 15.54 0.47 -9.63
C GLU A 426 16.75 -0.32 -10.14
N SER A 427 17.97 0.10 -9.77
CA SER A 427 19.18 -0.64 -10.12
C SER A 427 19.20 -2.04 -9.51
N ARG A 428 18.70 -2.19 -8.28
CA ARG A 428 18.50 -3.50 -7.64
C ARG A 428 17.51 -4.35 -8.41
N MET A 429 16.37 -3.78 -8.81
CA MET A 429 15.38 -4.49 -9.60
C MET A 429 15.95 -4.98 -10.93
N THR A 430 16.79 -4.16 -11.60
CA THR A 430 17.49 -4.58 -12.82
C THR A 430 18.37 -5.80 -12.55
N ARG A 431 19.19 -5.81 -11.47
CA ARG A 431 20.01 -6.96 -11.12
C ARG A 431 19.20 -8.21 -10.79
N ILE A 432 18.08 -8.05 -10.04
CA ILE A 432 17.15 -9.14 -9.75
C ILE A 432 16.60 -9.72 -11.06
N GLN A 433 16.13 -8.89 -11.99
CA GLN A 433 15.58 -9.35 -13.27
C GLN A 433 16.64 -10.07 -14.12
N GLU A 434 17.88 -9.60 -14.15
CA GLU A 434 18.98 -10.28 -14.86
C GLU A 434 19.26 -11.67 -14.27
N ARG A 435 19.25 -11.79 -12.93
CA ARG A 435 19.45 -13.09 -12.26
C ARG A 435 18.29 -14.06 -12.56
N LEU A 436 17.05 -13.58 -12.58
CA LEU A 436 15.87 -14.41 -12.87
C LEU A 436 15.93 -15.04 -14.26
N LYS A 437 16.60 -14.44 -15.24
CA LYS A 437 16.80 -15.04 -16.59
C LYS A 437 17.54 -16.38 -16.54
N SER A 438 18.37 -16.61 -15.53
CA SER A 438 19.07 -17.89 -15.31
C SER A 438 18.18 -18.98 -14.71
N HIS A 439 16.95 -18.64 -14.32
CA HIS A 439 15.99 -19.53 -13.66
C HIS A 439 14.66 -19.56 -14.41
N PRO A 440 14.60 -20.18 -15.61
CA PRO A 440 13.35 -20.28 -16.37
C PRO A 440 12.22 -20.89 -15.55
N GLY A 441 11.05 -20.24 -15.55
CA GLY A 441 9.90 -20.68 -14.77
C GLY A 441 9.84 -20.11 -13.34
N LEU A 442 10.85 -19.35 -12.88
CA LEU A 442 10.80 -18.64 -11.60
C LEU A 442 10.38 -17.18 -11.80
N PHE A 443 9.36 -16.77 -11.07
CA PHE A 443 8.80 -15.42 -11.13
C PHE A 443 8.61 -14.83 -9.73
N LEU A 444 8.65 -13.49 -9.65
CA LEU A 444 8.43 -12.73 -8.41
C LEU A 444 7.25 -11.79 -8.59
N THR A 445 6.38 -11.70 -7.60
CA THR A 445 5.30 -10.70 -7.53
C THR A 445 5.12 -10.21 -6.11
N GLY A 446 4.63 -8.98 -5.94
CA GLY A 446 4.37 -8.40 -4.62
C GLY A 446 4.78 -6.96 -4.48
N GLY A 447 4.32 -6.32 -3.40
CA GLY A 447 4.50 -4.88 -3.14
C GLY A 447 5.95 -4.41 -2.96
N ALA A 448 6.91 -5.35 -2.85
CA ALA A 448 8.32 -5.02 -2.69
C ALA A 448 9.01 -4.58 -3.99
N TYR A 449 8.43 -4.89 -5.14
CA TYR A 449 9.13 -4.81 -6.42
C TYR A 449 8.75 -3.54 -7.21
N TYR A 450 7.47 -3.34 -7.51
CA TYR A 450 7.02 -2.26 -8.41
C TYR A 450 5.87 -1.41 -7.87
N GLY A 451 5.57 -1.48 -6.59
CA GLY A 451 4.55 -0.68 -5.93
C GLY A 451 3.80 -1.43 -4.85
N LEU A 452 3.60 -0.73 -3.74
CA LEU A 452 3.03 -1.28 -2.51
C LEU A 452 1.49 -1.30 -2.52
N GLY A 453 0.85 -0.42 -3.28
CA GLY A 453 -0.62 -0.27 -3.27
C GLY A 453 -1.35 -1.54 -3.74
N ILE A 454 -2.54 -1.80 -3.22
CA ILE A 454 -3.38 -2.92 -3.66
C ILE A 454 -3.53 -2.96 -5.19
N PRO A 455 -3.82 -1.82 -5.88
CA PRO A 455 -3.88 -1.82 -7.33
C PRO A 455 -2.57 -2.26 -7.99
N ASP A 456 -1.42 -1.81 -7.47
CA ASP A 456 -0.11 -2.20 -8.00
C ASP A 456 0.14 -3.70 -7.81
N CYS A 457 -0.21 -4.23 -6.63
CA CYS A 457 -0.09 -5.65 -6.33
C CYS A 457 -0.96 -6.52 -7.26
N VAL A 458 -2.18 -6.08 -7.56
CA VAL A 458 -3.07 -6.75 -8.52
C VAL A 458 -2.48 -6.72 -9.93
N HIS A 459 -2.03 -5.54 -10.38
CA HIS A 459 -1.44 -5.37 -11.69
C HIS A 459 -0.16 -6.18 -11.89
N GLN A 460 0.72 -6.19 -10.89
CA GLN A 460 1.92 -7.04 -10.89
C GLN A 460 1.56 -8.53 -11.02
N GLY A 461 0.53 -8.98 -10.30
CA GLY A 461 0.04 -10.34 -10.45
C GLY A 461 -0.45 -10.65 -11.88
N GLU A 462 -1.17 -9.71 -12.52
CA GLU A 462 -1.62 -9.84 -13.90
C GLU A 462 -0.45 -9.88 -14.90
N LEU A 463 0.53 -8.97 -14.75
CA LEU A 463 1.73 -8.94 -15.61
C LEU A 463 2.56 -10.21 -15.49
N VAL A 464 2.75 -10.75 -14.29
CA VAL A 464 3.45 -12.03 -14.11
C VAL A 464 2.69 -13.17 -14.76
N ALA A 465 1.37 -13.21 -14.67
CA ALA A 465 0.55 -14.19 -15.36
C ALA A 465 0.70 -14.09 -16.90
N GLU A 466 0.79 -12.88 -17.46
CA GLU A 466 1.09 -12.65 -18.89
C GLU A 466 2.45 -13.19 -19.27
N GLN A 467 3.49 -12.81 -18.52
CA GLN A 467 4.85 -13.28 -18.76
C GLN A 467 4.98 -14.80 -18.75
N ILE A 468 4.26 -15.47 -17.84
CA ILE A 468 4.24 -16.92 -17.76
C ILE A 468 3.65 -17.54 -19.05
N ILE A 469 2.52 -17.03 -19.55
CA ILE A 469 1.90 -17.49 -20.80
C ILE A 469 2.82 -17.20 -22.01
N GLU A 470 3.35 -15.99 -22.11
CA GLU A 470 4.22 -15.55 -23.21
C GLU A 470 5.55 -16.31 -23.27
N SER A 471 6.05 -16.76 -22.13
CA SER A 471 7.30 -17.53 -22.06
C SER A 471 7.22 -18.91 -22.74
N GLY A 472 6.02 -19.40 -23.01
CA GLY A 472 5.78 -20.73 -23.56
C GLY A 472 6.14 -21.89 -22.62
N ILE A 473 6.39 -21.59 -21.34
CA ILE A 473 6.68 -22.62 -20.32
C ILE A 473 5.41 -23.42 -19.98
N ILE A 474 4.26 -22.76 -20.10
CA ILE A 474 2.95 -23.40 -19.89
C ILE A 474 2.07 -23.29 -21.13
#